data_1e7a8dd10b8bd29bd71fd238b68eb163
#
_entry.id   1e7a8dd10b8bd29bd71fd238b68eb163
#
_cell.length_a   1.000
_cell.length_b   1.000
_cell.length_c   1.000
_cell.angle_alpha   90.00
_cell.angle_beta   90.00
_cell.angle_gamma   90.00
#
_symmetry.space_group_name_H-M   'P 1'
#
loop_
_entity.id
_entity.type
_entity.pdbx_description
1 polymer ?
#
loop_
_entity_poly.entity_id
_entity_poly.type
_entity_poly.pdbx_seq_one_letter_code
_entity_poly.pdbx_strand_id
1 'polypeptide(L)'
;MNKKIKQQQVKITKSCTNCFKSNHIVFNFAYVTYIKDFDHYAKQMLMERLMELSSVNYLELMRWDKYKGFEEERVKINKQLPDKFCEEITKFDGKYSIMRLYKNNVPTPGRVIGKLINKVFYVFYIDTKGELYNH
;
A
#
# COMPACT_ATOMS: atom_id res chain seq x y z
N MET A 1 8.12 4.59 30.08
CA MET A 1 8.65 5.54 29.12
C MET A 1 8.75 6.90 29.73
N ASN A 2 9.85 7.50 29.61
CA ASN A 2 10.15 8.68 30.38
C ASN A 2 9.66 9.98 29.71
N LYS A 3 9.53 11.02 30.53
CA LYS A 3 9.06 12.35 30.11
C LYS A 3 9.93 12.98 29.00
N LYS A 4 11.21 12.61 28.95
CA LYS A 4 12.17 13.17 28.00
C LYS A 4 11.81 12.83 26.55
N ILE A 5 11.39 11.60 26.29
CA ILE A 5 10.98 11.18 24.94
C ILE A 5 9.67 11.88 24.52
N LYS A 6 8.72 12.01 25.43
CA LYS A 6 7.47 12.74 25.16
C LYS A 6 7.74 14.20 24.83
N GLN A 7 8.66 14.84 25.56
CA GLN A 7 9.03 16.23 25.30
C GLN A 7 9.69 16.42 23.94
N GLN A 8 10.55 15.47 23.53
CA GLN A 8 11.16 15.51 22.20
C GLN A 8 10.12 15.38 21.08
N GLN A 9 9.15 14.49 21.23
CA GLN A 9 8.06 14.34 20.26
C GLN A 9 7.23 15.61 20.14
N VAL A 10 6.87 16.23 21.24
CA VAL A 10 6.12 17.49 21.23
C VAL A 10 6.93 18.60 20.57
N LYS A 11 8.24 18.67 20.85
CA LYS A 11 9.14 19.69 20.27
C LYS A 11 9.27 19.53 18.76
N ILE A 12 9.41 18.28 18.28
CA ILE A 12 9.45 17.97 16.84
C ILE A 12 8.13 18.38 16.19
N THR A 13 7.00 18.07 16.81
CA THR A 13 5.68 18.44 16.32
C THR A 13 5.54 19.95 16.15
N LYS A 14 6.01 20.74 17.11
CA LYS A 14 5.96 22.20 17.05
C LYS A 14 6.86 22.76 15.96
N SER A 15 8.06 22.18 15.77
CA SER A 15 9.03 22.69 14.78
C SER A 15 8.78 22.20 13.37
N CYS A 16 8.04 21.08 13.20
CA CYS A 16 7.75 20.45 11.90
C CYS A 16 6.25 20.25 11.69
N THR A 17 5.47 21.31 11.89
CA THR A 17 4.00 21.23 11.74
C THR A 17 3.59 20.64 10.39
N ASN A 18 4.29 21.00 9.31
CA ASN A 18 3.97 20.52 7.96
C ASN A 18 4.33 19.05 7.74
N CYS A 19 5.28 18.50 8.52
CA CYS A 19 5.66 17.09 8.40
C CYS A 19 4.52 16.15 8.82
N PHE A 20 3.72 16.56 9.78
CA PHE A 20 2.57 15.75 10.26
C PHE A 20 1.34 15.89 9.37
N LYS A 21 1.33 16.90 8.52
CA LYS A 21 0.33 17.07 7.47
C LYS A 21 0.86 16.55 6.15
N SER A 22 1.73 15.53 6.21
CA SER A 22 2.38 14.98 5.03
C SER A 22 1.36 14.59 3.96
N ASN A 23 1.66 14.97 2.76
CA ASN A 23 0.89 14.66 1.58
C ASN A 23 1.45 13.44 0.87
N HIS A 24 1.98 12.48 1.62
CA HIS A 24 2.55 11.25 1.10
C HIS A 24 1.68 10.06 1.47
N ILE A 25 1.74 9.03 0.63
CA ILE A 25 1.03 7.77 0.90
C ILE A 25 1.65 7.07 2.12
N VAL A 26 0.80 6.38 2.87
CA VAL A 26 1.19 5.51 3.99
C VAL A 26 0.73 4.10 3.66
N PHE A 27 1.56 3.10 3.94
CA PHE A 27 1.24 1.70 3.70
C PHE A 27 0.95 1.00 5.02
N ASN A 28 -0.15 0.25 5.06
CA ASN A 28 -0.56 -0.50 6.23
C ASN A 28 -0.64 -1.99 5.88
N PHE A 29 0.22 -2.80 6.50
CA PHE A 29 0.31 -4.24 6.24
C PHE A 29 -0.40 -5.08 7.31
N ALA A 30 -1.14 -4.44 8.23
CA ALA A 30 -1.81 -5.15 9.33
C ALA A 30 -2.92 -6.09 8.85
N TYR A 31 -3.43 -5.87 7.64
CA TYR A 31 -4.57 -6.60 7.10
C TYR A 31 -4.21 -7.60 6.01
N VAL A 32 -2.93 -7.93 5.88
CA VAL A 32 -2.48 -8.91 4.88
C VAL A 32 -2.94 -10.32 5.28
N THR A 33 -3.67 -10.97 4.36
CA THR A 33 -4.19 -12.32 4.57
C THR A 33 -3.69 -13.34 3.55
N TYR A 34 -2.93 -12.89 2.55
CA TYR A 34 -2.39 -13.78 1.52
C TYR A 34 -1.03 -13.28 1.04
N ILE A 35 -0.04 -14.15 1.14
CA ILE A 35 1.29 -13.97 0.55
C ILE A 35 1.73 -15.35 0.05
N LYS A 36 2.20 -15.41 -1.21
CA LYS A 36 2.70 -16.65 -1.79
C LYS A 36 3.99 -16.40 -2.55
N ASP A 37 4.96 -17.30 -2.39
CA ASP A 37 6.25 -17.26 -3.11
C ASP A 37 6.98 -15.91 -2.97
N PHE A 38 6.99 -15.40 -1.75
CA PHE A 38 7.57 -14.09 -1.44
C PHE A 38 9.08 -14.25 -1.15
N ASP A 39 9.85 -14.43 -2.23
CA ASP A 39 11.29 -14.64 -2.17
C ASP A 39 12.08 -13.33 -1.97
N HIS A 40 13.41 -13.42 -1.94
CA HIS A 40 14.26 -12.26 -1.75
C HIS A 40 14.06 -11.18 -2.81
N TYR A 41 13.93 -11.59 -4.07
CA TYR A 41 13.73 -10.64 -5.16
C TYR A 41 12.41 -9.91 -5.03
N ALA A 42 11.34 -10.64 -4.73
CA ALA A 42 10.02 -10.04 -4.52
C ALA A 42 10.03 -9.04 -3.36
N LYS A 43 10.71 -9.39 -2.27
CA LYS A 43 10.83 -8.49 -1.10
C LYS A 43 11.61 -7.23 -1.45
N GLN A 44 12.69 -7.36 -2.18
CA GLN A 44 13.48 -6.23 -2.64
C GLN A 44 12.67 -5.30 -3.54
N MET A 45 11.96 -5.89 -4.50
CA MET A 45 11.12 -5.12 -5.43
C MET A 45 9.97 -4.41 -4.69
N LEU A 46 9.36 -5.08 -3.73
CA LEU A 46 8.33 -4.45 -2.92
C LEU A 46 8.89 -3.23 -2.18
N MET A 47 10.04 -3.38 -1.53
CA MET A 47 10.66 -2.25 -0.82
C MET A 47 10.96 -1.09 -1.76
N GLU A 48 11.53 -1.36 -2.94
CA GLU A 48 11.81 -0.33 -3.94
C GLU A 48 10.54 0.38 -4.40
N ARG A 49 9.46 -0.37 -4.63
CA ARG A 49 8.16 0.21 -4.99
C ARG A 49 7.58 1.07 -3.89
N LEU A 50 7.65 0.61 -2.64
CA LEU A 50 7.17 1.39 -1.50
C LEU A 50 7.94 2.70 -1.36
N MET A 51 9.25 2.66 -1.53
CA MET A 51 10.08 3.87 -1.49
C MET A 51 9.75 4.83 -2.63
N GLU A 52 9.59 4.31 -3.84
CA GLU A 52 9.22 5.11 -5.02
C GLU A 52 7.88 5.82 -4.81
N LEU A 53 6.85 5.06 -4.42
CA LEU A 53 5.51 5.61 -4.23
C LEU A 53 5.45 6.60 -3.05
N SER A 54 6.25 6.35 -2.02
CA SER A 54 6.30 7.22 -0.83
C SER A 54 7.08 8.51 -1.07
N SER A 55 7.90 8.59 -2.11
CA SER A 55 8.81 9.71 -2.33
C SER A 55 8.14 10.92 -2.97
N VAL A 56 6.95 10.76 -3.52
CA VAL A 56 6.27 11.83 -4.24
C VAL A 56 5.04 12.32 -3.47
N ASN A 57 4.62 13.55 -3.77
CA ASN A 57 3.40 14.10 -3.24
C ASN A 57 2.21 13.27 -3.68
N TYR A 58 1.23 13.07 -2.78
CA TYR A 58 0.07 12.23 -3.04
C TYR A 58 -0.72 12.67 -4.28
N LEU A 59 -0.87 13.98 -4.49
CA LEU A 59 -1.57 14.49 -5.66
C LEU A 59 -0.86 14.13 -6.96
N GLU A 60 0.47 14.17 -6.96
CA GLU A 60 1.26 13.73 -8.10
C GLU A 60 1.14 12.23 -8.30
N LEU A 61 1.21 11.45 -7.23
CA LEU A 61 1.07 10.00 -7.27
C LEU A 61 -0.26 9.59 -7.91
N MET A 62 -1.35 10.28 -7.58
CA MET A 62 -2.68 9.99 -8.16
C MET A 62 -2.78 10.32 -9.65
N ARG A 63 -1.83 11.07 -10.21
CA ARG A 63 -1.75 11.35 -11.64
C ARG A 63 -0.92 10.34 -12.42
N TRP A 64 -0.13 9.52 -11.71
CA TRP A 64 0.66 8.48 -12.36
C TRP A 64 -0.26 7.45 -13.00
N ASP A 65 0.15 6.92 -14.16
CA ASP A 65 -0.62 5.87 -14.82
C ASP A 65 -0.57 4.57 -14.01
N LYS A 66 -1.41 3.61 -14.37
CA LYS A 66 -1.54 2.34 -13.66
C LYS A 66 -0.25 1.50 -13.66
N TYR A 67 0.65 1.71 -14.61
CA TYR A 67 1.90 0.95 -14.69
C TYR A 67 2.89 1.40 -13.62
N LYS A 68 2.84 2.65 -13.26
CA LYS A 68 3.76 3.27 -12.30
C LYS A 68 3.10 3.52 -10.93
N GLY A 69 1.84 3.87 -10.90
CA GLY A 69 1.09 4.20 -9.70
C GLY A 69 0.08 3.13 -9.30
N PHE A 70 -1.13 3.57 -9.01
CA PHE A 70 -2.25 2.71 -8.62
C PHE A 70 -3.30 2.65 -9.72
N GLU A 71 -4.02 1.52 -9.77
CA GLU A 71 -5.27 1.43 -10.49
C GLU A 71 -6.36 1.00 -9.52
N GLU A 72 -7.59 1.43 -9.76
CA GLU A 72 -8.77 0.94 -9.06
C GLU A 72 -9.56 0.05 -9.99
N GLU A 73 -9.80 -1.18 -9.59
CA GLU A 73 -10.49 -2.16 -10.42
C GLU A 73 -11.47 -3.01 -9.62
N ARG A 74 -12.60 -3.25 -10.27
CA ARG A 74 -13.59 -4.20 -9.77
C ARG A 74 -13.28 -5.56 -10.39
N VAL A 75 -12.38 -6.30 -9.75
CA VAL A 75 -11.96 -7.62 -10.21
C VAL A 75 -12.50 -8.71 -9.30
N LYS A 76 -12.63 -9.91 -9.85
CA LYS A 76 -13.09 -11.07 -9.08
C LYS A 76 -11.88 -11.81 -8.53
N ILE A 77 -11.72 -11.77 -7.22
CA ILE A 77 -10.65 -12.47 -6.51
C ILE A 77 -11.26 -13.52 -5.61
N ASN A 78 -10.82 -14.77 -5.77
CA ASN A 78 -11.31 -15.89 -4.98
C ASN A 78 -10.57 -15.99 -3.65
N LYS A 79 -10.65 -14.93 -2.86
CA LYS A 79 -10.10 -14.85 -1.51
C LYS A 79 -11.09 -14.09 -0.65
N GLN A 80 -11.22 -14.52 0.60
CA GLN A 80 -12.03 -13.80 1.56
C GLN A 80 -11.34 -12.49 1.91
N LEU A 81 -12.11 -11.42 1.97
CA LEU A 81 -11.62 -10.13 2.44
C LEU A 81 -11.17 -10.22 3.89
N PRO A 82 -10.17 -9.43 4.29
CA PRO A 82 -9.78 -9.38 5.69
C PRO A 82 -10.94 -8.88 6.56
N ASP A 83 -11.46 -9.74 7.42
CA ASP A 83 -12.61 -9.40 8.29
C ASP A 83 -12.32 -8.17 9.14
N LYS A 84 -11.12 -8.08 9.68
CA LYS A 84 -10.70 -6.93 10.50
C LYS A 84 -10.74 -5.61 9.73
N PHE A 85 -10.42 -5.64 8.45
CA PHE A 85 -10.51 -4.43 7.63
C PHE A 85 -11.96 -3.94 7.56
N CYS A 86 -12.89 -4.85 7.27
CA CYS A 86 -14.31 -4.52 7.17
C CYS A 86 -14.90 -4.07 8.51
N GLU A 87 -14.39 -4.59 9.61
CA GLU A 87 -14.86 -4.24 10.97
C GLU A 87 -14.25 -2.95 11.48
N GLU A 88 -12.94 -2.75 11.26
CA GLU A 88 -12.19 -1.66 11.89
C GLU A 88 -12.08 -0.40 11.02
N ILE A 89 -12.06 -0.55 9.69
CA ILE A 89 -11.80 0.55 8.79
C ILE A 89 -13.07 0.99 8.06
N THR A 90 -13.60 0.14 7.18
CA THR A 90 -14.81 0.48 6.41
C THR A 90 -15.36 -0.73 5.68
N LYS A 91 -16.63 -0.63 5.28
CA LYS A 91 -17.24 -1.62 4.42
C LYS A 91 -16.59 -1.55 3.02
N PHE A 92 -16.21 -2.69 2.48
CA PHE A 92 -15.59 -2.77 1.17
C PHE A 92 -16.60 -2.47 0.06
N ASP A 93 -16.24 -1.56 -0.84
CA ASP A 93 -17.09 -1.11 -1.93
C ASP A 93 -17.01 -1.98 -3.21
N GLY A 94 -16.22 -3.05 -3.19
CA GLY A 94 -16.03 -3.93 -4.33
C GLY A 94 -14.91 -3.54 -5.28
N LYS A 95 -14.29 -2.39 -5.07
CA LYS A 95 -13.17 -1.95 -5.91
C LYS A 95 -11.86 -2.09 -5.16
N TYR A 96 -10.94 -2.86 -5.72
CA TYR A 96 -9.59 -2.99 -5.18
C TYR A 96 -8.70 -1.86 -5.71
N SER A 97 -7.78 -1.42 -4.87
CA SER A 97 -6.67 -0.58 -5.29
C SER A 97 -5.47 -1.50 -5.50
N ILE A 98 -4.83 -1.38 -6.64
CA ILE A 98 -3.80 -2.34 -7.08
C ILE A 98 -2.56 -1.59 -7.51
N MET A 99 -1.40 -2.03 -7.01
CA MET A 99 -0.11 -1.56 -7.52
C MET A 99 0.67 -2.72 -8.10
N ARG A 100 1.45 -2.44 -9.12
CA ARG A 100 2.31 -3.44 -9.74
C ARG A 100 3.56 -3.64 -8.89
N LEU A 101 3.93 -4.90 -8.71
CA LEU A 101 5.13 -5.26 -7.95
C LEU A 101 6.39 -5.12 -8.83
N TYR A 102 6.31 -5.58 -10.07
CA TYR A 102 7.45 -5.61 -10.98
C TYR A 102 7.25 -4.68 -12.17
N LYS A 103 8.31 -3.98 -12.52
CA LYS A 103 8.34 -3.12 -13.69
C LYS A 103 8.16 -3.96 -14.96
N ASN A 104 7.27 -3.52 -15.84
CA ASN A 104 6.95 -4.19 -17.10
C ASN A 104 6.50 -5.66 -16.95
N ASN A 105 5.97 -6.02 -15.77
CA ASN A 105 5.52 -7.37 -15.47
C ASN A 105 6.63 -8.44 -15.62
N VAL A 106 7.86 -8.10 -15.31
CA VAL A 106 9.00 -9.00 -15.40
C VAL A 106 9.62 -9.18 -14.01
N PRO A 107 9.70 -10.38 -13.47
CA PRO A 107 9.52 -11.71 -14.11
C PRO A 107 8.08 -12.19 -14.26
N THR A 108 7.13 -11.57 -13.58
CA THR A 108 5.73 -11.99 -13.60
C THR A 108 4.83 -10.74 -13.53
N PRO A 109 3.54 -10.86 -13.84
CA PRO A 109 2.59 -9.77 -13.60
C PRO A 109 2.19 -9.63 -12.13
N GLY A 110 3.17 -9.63 -11.23
CA GLY A 110 2.93 -9.53 -9.78
C GLY A 110 2.16 -8.28 -9.38
N ARG A 111 1.29 -8.44 -8.40
CA ARG A 111 0.41 -7.36 -7.92
C ARG A 111 0.41 -7.30 -6.40
N VAL A 112 0.33 -6.09 -5.88
CA VAL A 112 0.01 -5.83 -4.48
C VAL A 112 -1.40 -5.25 -4.45
N ILE A 113 -2.31 -5.94 -3.80
CA ILE A 113 -3.74 -5.71 -3.89
C ILE A 113 -4.28 -5.32 -2.52
N GLY A 114 -5.07 -4.27 -2.47
CA GLY A 114 -5.67 -3.81 -1.24
C GLY A 114 -6.70 -2.73 -1.47
N LYS A 115 -6.72 -1.74 -0.59
CA LYS A 115 -7.63 -0.60 -0.70
C LYS A 115 -6.94 0.68 -0.25
N LEU A 116 -7.00 1.69 -1.10
CA LEU A 116 -6.47 3.01 -0.82
C LEU A 116 -7.59 3.92 -0.31
N ILE A 117 -7.43 4.40 0.93
CA ILE A 117 -8.41 5.27 1.58
C ILE A 117 -7.65 6.37 2.31
N ASN A 118 -7.96 7.62 1.98
CA ASN A 118 -7.38 8.79 2.67
C ASN A 118 -5.86 8.72 2.81
N LYS A 119 -5.17 8.45 1.71
CA LYS A 119 -3.70 8.36 1.63
C LYS A 119 -3.11 7.13 2.35
N VAL A 120 -3.93 6.21 2.83
CA VAL A 120 -3.47 4.95 3.43
C VAL A 120 -3.80 3.81 2.49
N PHE A 121 -2.77 3.06 2.09
CA PHE A 121 -2.97 1.85 1.32
C PHE A 121 -2.95 0.65 2.25
N TYR A 122 -4.12 0.06 2.44
CA TYR A 122 -4.30 -1.14 3.25
C TYR A 122 -4.05 -2.35 2.36
N VAL A 123 -2.98 -3.08 2.62
CA VAL A 123 -2.58 -4.22 1.80
C VAL A 123 -3.35 -5.47 2.26
N PHE A 124 -3.97 -6.18 1.31
CA PHE A 124 -4.70 -7.43 1.58
C PHE A 124 -3.91 -8.64 1.07
N TYR A 125 -3.44 -8.57 -0.17
CA TYR A 125 -2.81 -9.71 -0.84
C TYR A 125 -1.52 -9.26 -1.53
N ILE A 126 -0.47 -10.07 -1.36
CA ILE A 126 0.77 -9.90 -2.11
C ILE A 126 0.86 -11.08 -3.08
N ASP A 127 0.50 -10.80 -4.32
CA ASP A 127 0.35 -11.79 -5.40
C ASP A 127 1.55 -11.71 -6.33
N THR A 128 2.63 -12.38 -5.93
CA THR A 128 3.92 -12.26 -6.61
C THR A 128 3.91 -12.79 -8.05
N LYS A 129 2.97 -13.66 -8.40
CA LYS A 129 2.87 -14.25 -9.74
C LYS A 129 1.71 -13.70 -10.57
N GLY A 130 0.87 -12.86 -9.98
CA GLY A 130 -0.28 -12.32 -10.67
C GLY A 130 -1.34 -13.37 -11.00
N GLU A 131 -1.62 -14.28 -10.06
CA GLU A 131 -2.52 -15.40 -10.26
C GLU A 131 -3.93 -15.19 -9.70
N LEU A 132 -4.14 -14.16 -8.87
CA LEU A 132 -5.40 -13.98 -8.16
C LEU A 132 -6.56 -13.50 -9.04
N TYR A 133 -6.28 -12.89 -10.17
CA TYR A 133 -7.31 -12.48 -11.13
C TYR A 133 -6.72 -12.41 -12.54
N ASN A 134 -7.60 -12.44 -13.54
CA ASN A 134 -7.17 -12.35 -14.94
C ASN A 134 -6.84 -10.90 -15.30
N HIS A 135 -5.68 -10.72 -15.91
CA HIS A 135 -5.19 -9.41 -16.33
C HIS A 135 -5.61 -9.03 -17.73
#